data_c6c5cc763438d7426d52faec31ae272f
#
_entry.id   c6c5cc763438d7426d52faec31ae272f
#
_cell.length_a   1.000
_cell.length_b   1.000
_cell.length_c   1.000
_cell.angle_alpha   90.00
_cell.angle_beta   90.00
_cell.angle_gamma   90.00
#
_symmetry.space_group_name_H-M   'P 1'
#
loop_
_entity.id
_entity.type
_entity.pdbx_description
1 polymer ?
#
loop_
_entity_poly.entity_id
_entity_poly.type
_entity_poly.pdbx_seq_one_letter_code
_entity_poly.pdbx_strand_id
1 'polypeptide(L)'
;MKYLNMLLLNKITLFIMSIFYINVGVKHFRDPEWFLYIIPPYLLSFGLELVYISGIFEILLGFLLLFPKYRKIAAYGIILL
;
A
#
# COMPACT_ATOMS: atom_id res chain seq x y z
N MET A 1 18.87 -20.16 16.89
CA MET A 1 18.80 -18.73 17.19
C MET A 1 18.72 -17.88 15.95
N LYS A 2 19.50 -18.16 14.91
CA LYS A 2 19.40 -17.41 13.64
C LYS A 2 18.02 -17.44 13.04
N TYR A 3 17.35 -18.60 13.09
CA TYR A 3 16.00 -18.75 12.53
C TYR A 3 14.97 -17.87 13.24
N LEU A 4 15.04 -17.81 14.58
CA LEU A 4 14.15 -16.94 15.35
C LEU A 4 14.38 -15.46 15.04
N ASN A 5 15.65 -15.06 14.87
CA ASN A 5 15.97 -13.69 14.50
C ASN A 5 15.47 -13.34 13.11
N MET A 6 15.52 -14.27 12.16
CA MET A 6 14.97 -14.07 10.82
C MET A 6 13.45 -13.92 10.85
N LEU A 7 12.75 -14.75 11.64
CA LEU A 7 11.30 -14.64 11.79
C LEU A 7 10.90 -13.30 12.39
N LEU A 8 11.63 -12.86 13.42
CA LEU A 8 11.37 -11.57 14.05
C LEU A 8 11.62 -10.44 13.06
N LEU A 9 12.71 -10.49 12.32
CA LEU A 9 13.04 -9.50 11.31
C LEU A 9 11.97 -9.42 10.23
N ASN A 10 11.48 -10.58 9.76
CA ASN A 10 10.42 -10.63 8.77
C ASN A 10 9.12 -9.99 9.28
N LYS A 11 8.77 -10.24 10.54
CA LYS A 11 7.59 -9.64 11.17
C LYS A 11 7.73 -8.12 11.28
N ILE A 12 8.90 -7.65 11.68
CA ILE A 12 9.19 -6.22 11.79
C ILE A 12 9.08 -5.57 10.41
N THR A 13 9.67 -6.19 9.38
CA THR A 13 9.62 -5.68 8.01
C THR A 13 8.19 -5.58 7.50
N LEU A 14 7.38 -6.63 7.74
CA LEU A 14 5.97 -6.63 7.33
C LEU A 14 5.19 -5.52 8.04
N PHE A 15 5.44 -5.33 9.32
CA PHE A 15 4.79 -4.29 10.10
C PHE A 15 5.13 -2.90 9.56
N ILE A 16 6.41 -2.66 9.27
CA ILE A 16 6.88 -1.39 8.72
C ILE A 16 6.25 -1.17 7.33
N MET A 17 6.24 -2.18 6.48
CA MET A 17 5.61 -2.08 5.16
C MET A 17 4.12 -1.77 5.25
N SER A 18 3.42 -2.43 6.17
CA SER A 18 1.98 -2.20 6.36
C SER A 18 1.71 -0.76 6.77
N ILE A 19 2.47 -0.24 7.73
CA ILE A 19 2.34 1.14 8.18
C ILE A 19 2.64 2.09 7.03
N PHE A 20 3.69 1.81 6.26
CA PHE A 20 4.08 2.62 5.11
C PHE A 20 2.95 2.71 4.08
N TYR A 21 2.39 1.56 3.68
CA TYR A 21 1.32 1.54 2.69
C TYR A 21 0.04 2.20 3.19
N ILE A 22 -0.30 2.00 4.46
CA ILE A 22 -1.47 2.65 5.05
C ILE A 22 -1.27 4.17 5.06
N ASN A 23 -0.09 4.66 5.47
CA ASN A 23 0.21 6.08 5.47
C ASN A 23 0.18 6.69 4.08
N VAL A 24 0.77 6.01 3.09
CA VAL A 24 0.75 6.49 1.71
C VAL A 24 -0.68 6.50 1.18
N GLY A 25 -1.47 5.46 1.49
CA GLY A 25 -2.88 5.43 1.11
C GLY A 25 -3.68 6.58 1.71
N VAL A 26 -3.44 6.91 2.97
CA VAL A 26 -4.08 8.06 3.62
C VAL A 26 -3.67 9.36 2.92
N LYS A 27 -2.42 9.48 2.50
CA LYS A 27 -1.96 10.66 1.76
C LYS A 27 -2.70 10.87 0.45
N HIS A 28 -3.16 9.81 -0.20
CA HIS A 28 -3.97 9.91 -1.41
C HIS A 28 -5.25 10.71 -1.16
N PHE A 29 -5.79 10.64 0.05
CA PHE A 29 -6.99 11.39 0.42
C PHE A 29 -6.69 12.76 0.99
N ARG A 30 -5.55 12.91 1.70
CA ARG A 30 -5.18 14.17 2.33
C ARG A 30 -4.56 15.15 1.35
N ASP A 31 -3.81 14.64 0.37
CA ASP A 31 -3.05 15.46 -0.55
C ASP A 31 -3.11 14.85 -1.95
N PRO A 32 -4.33 14.73 -2.53
CA PRO A 32 -4.51 14.09 -3.83
C PRO A 32 -3.82 14.85 -4.96
N GLU A 33 -3.64 16.16 -4.83
CA GLU A 33 -3.02 16.99 -5.85
C GLU A 33 -1.59 16.56 -6.14
N TRP A 34 -0.85 16.16 -5.12
CA TRP A 34 0.52 15.69 -5.29
C TRP A 34 0.58 14.48 -6.22
N PHE A 35 -0.40 13.57 -6.08
CA PHE A 35 -0.45 12.37 -6.90
C PHE A 35 -0.91 12.64 -8.33
N LEU A 36 -1.62 13.74 -8.55
CA LEU A 36 -2.04 14.11 -9.90
C LEU A 36 -0.86 14.43 -10.82
N TYR A 37 0.25 14.88 -10.26
CA TYR A 37 1.44 15.18 -11.05
C TYR A 37 2.07 13.96 -11.70
N ILE A 38 1.86 12.78 -11.14
CA ILE A 38 2.44 11.54 -11.67
C ILE A 38 1.48 10.76 -12.57
N ILE A 39 0.25 11.25 -12.73
CA ILE A 39 -0.72 10.61 -13.61
C ILE A 39 -0.46 11.05 -15.05
N PRO A 40 -0.44 10.09 -16.02
CA PRO A 40 -0.27 10.45 -17.43
C PRO A 40 -1.37 11.41 -17.90
N PRO A 41 -1.05 12.35 -18.81
CA PRO A 41 -2.02 13.37 -19.25
C PRO A 41 -3.32 12.80 -19.79
N TYR A 42 -3.28 11.64 -20.46
CA TYR A 42 -4.48 11.03 -21.03
C TYR A 42 -5.44 10.46 -19.99
N LEU A 43 -5.00 10.34 -18.72
CA LEU A 43 -5.82 9.87 -17.61
C LEU A 43 -6.21 11.00 -16.65
N LEU A 44 -5.80 12.24 -16.92
CA LEU A 44 -6.07 13.35 -15.99
C LEU A 44 -7.55 13.64 -15.80
N SER A 45 -8.39 13.36 -16.79
CA SER A 45 -9.83 13.55 -16.67
C SER A 45 -10.44 12.67 -15.57
N PHE A 46 -9.80 11.54 -15.25
CA PHE A 46 -10.20 10.64 -14.18
C PHE A 46 -9.20 10.66 -13.02
N GLY A 47 -8.35 11.71 -12.95
CA GLY A 47 -7.22 11.75 -12.04
C GLY A 47 -7.60 11.58 -10.59
N LEU A 48 -8.60 12.35 -10.09
CA LEU A 48 -9.02 12.27 -8.70
C LEU A 48 -9.58 10.91 -8.34
N GLU A 49 -10.42 10.36 -9.22
CA GLU A 49 -10.98 9.02 -9.00
C GLU A 49 -9.91 7.95 -8.93
N LEU A 50 -8.92 8.04 -9.82
CA LEU A 50 -7.80 7.10 -9.82
C LEU A 50 -6.97 7.21 -8.55
N VAL A 51 -6.69 8.42 -8.08
CA VAL A 51 -5.95 8.65 -6.85
C VAL A 51 -6.69 8.06 -5.66
N TYR A 52 -7.98 8.32 -5.53
CA TYR A 52 -8.78 7.83 -4.42
C TYR A 52 -8.91 6.30 -4.45
N ILE A 53 -9.15 5.71 -5.62
CA ILE A 53 -9.23 4.26 -5.76
C ILE A 53 -7.90 3.61 -5.36
N SER A 54 -6.79 4.15 -5.83
CA SER A 54 -5.47 3.65 -5.47
C SER A 54 -5.22 3.74 -3.97
N GLY A 55 -5.64 4.85 -3.35
CA GLY A 55 -5.51 5.04 -1.91
C GLY A 55 -6.29 4.00 -1.11
N ILE A 56 -7.53 3.71 -1.54
CA ILE A 56 -8.35 2.68 -0.89
C ILE A 56 -7.66 1.32 -0.98
N PHE A 57 -7.18 0.94 -2.17
CA PHE A 57 -6.49 -0.33 -2.35
C PHE A 57 -5.22 -0.41 -1.51
N GLU A 58 -4.44 0.67 -1.43
CA GLU A 58 -3.22 0.68 -0.62
C GLU A 58 -3.51 0.49 0.86
N ILE A 59 -4.54 1.16 1.38
CA ILE A 59 -4.93 1.01 2.78
C ILE A 59 -5.39 -0.42 3.06
N LEU A 60 -6.26 -0.95 2.20
CA LEU A 60 -6.77 -2.32 2.35
C LEU A 60 -5.64 -3.34 2.28
N LEU A 61 -4.76 -3.22 1.30
CA LEU A 61 -3.67 -4.17 1.11
C LEU A 61 -2.64 -4.07 2.24
N GLY A 62 -2.35 -2.86 2.70
CA GLY A 62 -1.48 -2.66 3.85
C GLY A 62 -2.05 -3.30 5.11
N PHE A 63 -3.36 -3.18 5.31
CA PHE A 63 -4.03 -3.81 6.43
C PHE A 63 -3.98 -5.33 6.33
N LEU A 64 -4.26 -5.87 5.14
CA LEU A 64 -4.26 -7.32 4.92
C LEU A 64 -2.88 -7.95 5.12
N LEU A 65 -1.81 -7.21 4.90
CA LEU A 65 -0.46 -7.69 5.14
C LEU A 65 -0.23 -8.08 6.60
N LEU A 66 -0.96 -7.46 7.53
CA LEU A 66 -0.82 -7.75 8.96
C LEU A 66 -1.40 -9.11 9.33
N PHE A 67 -2.29 -9.68 8.51
CA PHE A 67 -2.94 -10.95 8.79
C PHE A 67 -2.29 -12.06 7.96
N PRO A 68 -1.72 -13.09 8.62
CA PRO A 68 -1.03 -14.17 7.89
C PRO A 68 -1.91 -14.86 6.85
N LYS A 69 -3.21 -14.96 7.12
CA LYS A 69 -4.16 -15.62 6.22
C LYS A 69 -4.29 -14.92 4.87
N TYR A 70 -4.19 -13.59 4.86
CA TYR A 70 -4.41 -12.77 3.65
C TYR A 70 -3.13 -12.19 3.08
N ARG A 71 -1.99 -12.50 3.69
CA ARG A 71 -0.71 -11.88 3.35
C ARG A 71 -0.28 -12.12 1.91
N LYS A 72 -0.49 -13.32 1.39
CA LYS A 72 -0.16 -13.64 0.00
C LYS A 72 -0.99 -12.81 -0.98
N ILE A 73 -2.28 -12.73 -0.74
CA ILE A 73 -3.20 -11.96 -1.58
C ILE A 73 -2.83 -10.48 -1.55
N ALA A 74 -2.54 -9.97 -0.36
CA ALA A 74 -2.13 -8.57 -0.19
C ALA A 74 -0.84 -8.27 -0.94
N ALA A 75 0.15 -9.15 -0.86
CA ALA A 75 1.43 -8.97 -1.55
C ALA A 75 1.24 -8.94 -3.07
N TYR A 76 0.43 -9.83 -3.61
CA TYR A 76 0.14 -9.83 -5.04
C TYR A 76 -0.60 -8.54 -5.45
N GLY A 77 -1.53 -8.07 -4.62
CA GLY A 77 -2.23 -6.83 -4.90
C GLY A 77 -1.30 -5.62 -4.93
N ILE A 78 -0.35 -5.56 -4.01
CA ILE A 78 0.63 -4.47 -3.95
C ILE A 78 1.53 -4.49 -5.20
N ILE A 79 1.94 -5.68 -5.64
CA ILE A 79 2.78 -5.81 -6.84
C ILE A 79 2.02 -5.32 -8.09
N LEU A 80 0.72 -5.58 -8.15
CA LEU A 80 -0.11 -5.18 -9.29
C LEU A 80 -0.48 -3.69 -9.28
N LEU A 81 -0.37 -3.06 -8.13
CA LEU A 81 -0.59 -1.62 -8.04
C LEU A 81 0.56 -0.87 -8.71
#